data_594526ad0513926359e10ad170590860
#
_entry.id   594526ad0513926359e10ad170590860
#
_cell.length_a   1.000
_cell.length_b   1.000
_cell.length_c   1.000
_cell.angle_alpha   90.00
_cell.angle_beta   90.00
_cell.angle_gamma   90.00
#
_symmetry.space_group_name_H-M   'P 1'
#
loop_
_entity.id
_entity.type
_entity.pdbx_description
1 polymer ?
#
loop_
_entity_poly.entity_id
_entity_poly.type
_entity_poly.pdbx_seq_one_letter_code
_entity_poly.pdbx_strand_id
1 'polypeptide(L)'
;MSNIFKNNLLKILIILLTISSSGYALKKEDIKTQMENKIDKVLLVLKDKSLSKEEMKKEVITIVDDTFDFDLMAKIALGKDAWNGIDEAKQKEFSEVFEDKIKKSYSDKLELYNDQKVKILTLEPYNNTRLQLKTELIGKEGNYSINYNFYEKNGEWFIYDIDLVGVSIIQTYRQQFAGLLKEKSFDEMFKQFKNQ
;
A
#
# COMPACT_ATOMS: atom_id res chain seq x y z
N MET A 1 51.02 -20.30 0.54
CA MET A 1 49.87 -19.98 -0.35
C MET A 1 48.51 -19.91 0.35
N SER A 2 48.40 -19.66 1.66
CA SER A 2 47.07 -19.78 2.33
C SER A 2 46.47 -18.48 2.86
N ASN A 3 47.22 -17.37 2.92
CA ASN A 3 46.73 -16.13 3.52
C ASN A 3 46.09 -15.13 2.52
N ILE A 4 46.41 -15.28 1.23
CA ILE A 4 45.86 -14.35 0.20
C ILE A 4 44.42 -14.75 -0.20
N PHE A 5 44.11 -16.05 -0.17
CA PHE A 5 42.74 -16.55 -0.45
C PHE A 5 41.74 -16.23 0.65
N LYS A 6 42.13 -16.25 1.93
CA LYS A 6 41.25 -15.87 3.05
C LYS A 6 40.91 -14.40 3.08
N ASN A 7 41.84 -13.51 2.71
CA ASN A 7 41.60 -12.08 2.69
C ASN A 7 40.66 -11.61 1.55
N ASN A 8 40.67 -12.33 0.42
CA ASN A 8 39.77 -11.99 -0.69
C ASN A 8 38.33 -12.53 -0.47
N LEU A 9 38.21 -13.68 0.19
CA LEU A 9 36.87 -14.21 0.58
C LEU A 9 36.19 -13.31 1.62
N LEU A 10 36.95 -12.75 2.57
CA LEU A 10 36.44 -11.85 3.59
C LEU A 10 36.03 -10.48 3.00
N LYS A 11 36.73 -9.99 1.96
CA LYS A 11 36.38 -8.75 1.24
C LYS A 11 35.12 -8.93 0.35
N ILE A 12 34.91 -10.12 -0.20
CA ILE A 12 33.70 -10.44 -0.98
C ILE A 12 32.49 -10.59 -0.02
N LEU A 13 32.70 -11.12 1.18
CA LEU A 13 31.62 -11.23 2.19
C LEU A 13 31.20 -9.86 2.76
N ILE A 14 32.11 -8.88 2.83
CA ILE A 14 31.83 -7.51 3.31
C ILE A 14 31.07 -6.69 2.25
N ILE A 15 31.25 -6.98 0.97
CA ILE A 15 30.51 -6.30 -0.13
C ILE A 15 29.06 -6.82 -0.24
N LEU A 16 28.79 -8.04 0.25
CA LEU A 16 27.43 -8.61 0.27
C LEU A 16 26.59 -8.18 1.50
N LEU A 17 27.19 -7.48 2.47
CA LEU A 17 26.51 -7.03 3.69
C LEU A 17 26.14 -5.54 3.71
N THR A 18 26.36 -4.81 2.61
CA THR A 18 25.91 -3.43 2.45
C THR A 18 24.76 -3.30 1.44
N ILE A 19 23.94 -4.32 1.30
CA ILE A 19 22.57 -4.09 0.83
C ILE A 19 21.82 -3.64 2.07
N SER A 20 22.04 -2.38 2.43
CA SER A 20 21.09 -1.63 3.22
C SER A 20 19.75 -1.83 2.52
N SER A 21 18.82 -2.46 3.18
CA SER A 21 17.41 -2.37 2.85
C SER A 21 16.96 -0.92 3.09
N SER A 22 17.45 -0.01 2.25
CA SER A 22 16.79 1.26 2.02
C SER A 22 15.45 0.86 1.45
N GLY A 23 14.38 1.05 2.20
CA GLY A 23 13.04 1.02 1.66
C GLY A 23 13.08 1.96 0.45
N TYR A 24 13.05 1.39 -0.75
CA TYR A 24 13.13 2.19 -1.97
C TYR A 24 11.75 2.78 -2.18
N ALA A 25 11.54 3.95 -1.64
CA ALA A 25 10.48 4.80 -2.10
C ALA A 25 10.61 5.01 -3.62
N LEU A 26 9.48 5.03 -4.29
CA LEU A 26 9.45 5.01 -5.75
C LEU A 26 9.96 6.34 -6.31
N LYS A 27 10.91 6.31 -7.25
CA LYS A 27 11.22 7.47 -8.08
C LYS A 27 10.21 7.55 -9.22
N LYS A 28 9.89 8.75 -9.67
CA LYS A 28 8.86 8.99 -10.70
C LYS A 28 9.07 8.14 -11.96
N GLU A 29 10.30 8.10 -12.45
CA GLU A 29 10.71 7.35 -13.64
C GLU A 29 10.57 5.84 -13.49
N ASP A 30 10.65 5.35 -12.26
CA ASP A 30 10.64 3.92 -11.94
C ASP A 30 9.26 3.39 -11.52
N ILE A 31 8.28 4.27 -11.24
CA ILE A 31 6.95 3.87 -10.72
C ILE A 31 6.36 2.72 -11.53
N LYS A 32 6.29 2.87 -12.85
CA LYS A 32 5.67 1.85 -13.71
C LYS A 32 6.37 0.50 -13.59
N THR A 33 7.70 0.48 -13.75
CA THR A 33 8.50 -0.75 -13.69
C THR A 33 8.48 -1.39 -12.31
N GLN A 34 8.57 -0.59 -11.24
CA GLN A 34 8.55 -1.12 -9.88
C GLN A 34 7.16 -1.65 -9.50
N MET A 35 6.09 -0.96 -9.91
CA MET A 35 4.72 -1.47 -9.71
C MET A 35 4.47 -2.76 -10.50
N GLU A 36 4.95 -2.86 -11.74
CA GLU A 36 4.90 -4.09 -12.53
C GLU A 36 5.57 -5.25 -11.79
N ASN A 37 6.80 -5.05 -11.33
CA ASN A 37 7.54 -6.04 -10.54
C ASN A 37 6.82 -6.44 -9.24
N LYS A 38 6.21 -5.48 -8.51
CA LYS A 38 5.46 -5.78 -7.29
C LYS A 38 4.18 -6.57 -7.60
N ILE A 39 3.43 -6.17 -8.62
CA ILE A 39 2.22 -6.87 -9.08
C ILE A 39 2.58 -8.31 -9.48
N ASP A 40 3.64 -8.52 -10.25
CA ASP A 40 4.07 -9.85 -10.65
C ASP A 40 4.44 -10.73 -9.46
N LYS A 41 5.17 -10.18 -8.47
CA LYS A 41 5.48 -10.89 -7.22
C LYS A 41 4.21 -11.25 -6.44
N VAL A 42 3.26 -10.34 -6.31
CA VAL A 42 1.97 -10.62 -5.66
C VAL A 42 1.24 -11.74 -6.39
N LEU A 43 1.17 -11.70 -7.72
CA LEU A 43 0.53 -12.75 -8.52
C LEU A 43 1.22 -14.11 -8.39
N LEU A 44 2.55 -14.14 -8.21
CA LEU A 44 3.28 -15.39 -7.92
C LEU A 44 2.90 -15.96 -6.55
N VAL A 45 2.85 -15.13 -5.51
CA VAL A 45 2.41 -15.54 -4.16
C VAL A 45 0.97 -16.07 -4.20
N LEU A 46 0.06 -15.40 -4.90
CA LEU A 46 -1.35 -15.83 -5.01
C LEU A 46 -1.52 -17.16 -5.74
N LYS A 47 -0.59 -17.53 -6.61
CA LYS A 47 -0.57 -18.83 -7.32
C LYS A 47 0.06 -19.95 -6.54
N ASP A 48 0.83 -19.65 -5.50
CA ASP A 48 1.53 -20.65 -4.71
C ASP A 48 0.56 -21.41 -3.81
N LYS A 49 0.26 -22.65 -4.19
CA LYS A 49 -0.64 -23.54 -3.46
C LYS A 49 0.00 -24.17 -2.22
N SER A 50 1.31 -23.98 -2.00
CA SER A 50 2.01 -24.50 -0.82
C SER A 50 1.83 -23.61 0.41
N LEU A 51 1.49 -22.33 0.20
CA LEU A 51 1.28 -21.36 1.28
C LEU A 51 -0.10 -21.55 1.93
N SER A 52 -0.14 -21.45 3.25
CA SER A 52 -1.38 -21.23 3.97
C SER A 52 -1.96 -19.85 3.65
N LYS A 53 -3.24 -19.65 3.92
CA LYS A 53 -3.89 -18.34 3.68
C LYS A 53 -3.21 -17.21 4.45
N GLU A 54 -2.82 -17.44 5.68
CA GLU A 54 -2.16 -16.44 6.52
C GLU A 54 -0.73 -16.10 6.03
N GLU A 55 0.03 -17.12 5.59
CA GLU A 55 1.34 -16.88 4.96
C GLU A 55 1.21 -16.09 3.68
N MET A 56 0.28 -16.45 2.81
CA MET A 56 -0.02 -15.71 1.58
C MET A 56 -0.36 -14.24 1.86
N LYS A 57 -1.26 -13.95 2.81
CA LYS A 57 -1.63 -12.58 3.20
C LYS A 57 -0.42 -11.80 3.70
N LYS A 58 0.37 -12.42 4.57
CA LYS A 58 1.59 -11.80 5.14
C LYS A 58 2.62 -11.47 4.06
N GLU A 59 2.87 -12.39 3.14
CA GLU A 59 3.82 -12.16 2.04
C GLU A 59 3.34 -11.06 1.10
N VAL A 60 2.07 -11.05 0.72
CA VAL A 60 1.51 -9.98 -0.11
C VAL A 60 1.66 -8.62 0.58
N ILE A 61 1.29 -8.50 1.87
CA ILE A 61 1.47 -7.26 2.63
C ILE A 61 2.95 -6.83 2.61
N THR A 62 3.88 -7.73 2.87
CA THR A 62 5.33 -7.44 2.87
C THR A 62 5.82 -6.90 1.53
N ILE A 63 5.28 -7.37 0.40
CA ILE A 63 5.67 -6.91 -0.94
C ILE A 63 5.22 -5.48 -1.21
N VAL A 64 4.05 -5.07 -0.68
CA VAL A 64 3.40 -3.80 -1.08
C VAL A 64 3.52 -2.69 -0.04
N ASP A 65 3.81 -3.01 1.22
CA ASP A 65 3.70 -2.14 2.39
C ASP A 65 4.47 -0.82 2.25
N ASP A 66 5.71 -0.89 1.80
CA ASP A 66 6.62 0.24 1.61
C ASP A 66 6.16 1.23 0.50
N THR A 67 5.15 0.85 -0.27
CA THR A 67 4.63 1.66 -1.37
C THR A 67 3.53 2.63 -0.92
N PHE A 68 2.92 2.39 0.25
CA PHE A 68 1.81 3.16 0.77
C PHE A 68 2.24 4.17 1.85
N ASP A 69 1.58 5.34 1.88
CA ASP A 69 1.62 6.24 3.02
C ASP A 69 0.29 6.13 3.80
N PHE A 70 0.21 5.15 4.70
CA PHE A 70 -0.99 4.89 5.50
C PHE A 70 -1.33 6.05 6.42
N ASP A 71 -0.35 6.81 6.91
CA ASP A 71 -0.59 8.02 7.72
C ASP A 71 -1.34 9.08 6.93
N LEU A 72 -0.90 9.35 5.68
CA LEU A 72 -1.61 10.28 4.81
C LEU A 72 -3.00 9.77 4.44
N MET A 73 -3.13 8.46 4.16
CA MET A 73 -4.42 7.83 3.88
C MET A 73 -5.39 8.02 5.05
N ALA A 74 -4.96 7.75 6.28
CA ALA A 74 -5.75 7.93 7.50
C ALA A 74 -6.16 9.41 7.69
N LYS A 75 -5.21 10.32 7.53
CA LYS A 75 -5.46 11.78 7.63
C LYS A 75 -6.49 12.27 6.62
N ILE A 76 -6.40 11.82 5.36
CA ILE A 76 -7.37 12.19 4.32
C ILE A 76 -8.73 11.57 4.62
N ALA A 77 -8.77 10.30 5.05
CA ALA A 77 -10.00 9.59 5.37
C ALA A 77 -10.73 10.24 6.56
N LEU A 78 -10.04 10.61 7.62
CA LEU A 78 -10.66 11.31 8.75
C LEU A 78 -11.12 12.73 8.39
N GLY A 79 -10.37 13.39 7.50
CA GLY A 79 -10.63 14.77 7.07
C GLY A 79 -9.96 15.82 7.93
N LYS A 80 -9.65 16.96 7.29
CA LYS A 80 -8.78 18.00 7.86
C LYS A 80 -9.25 18.52 9.23
N ASP A 81 -10.54 18.81 9.36
CA ASP A 81 -11.06 19.45 10.57
C ASP A 81 -11.04 18.48 11.76
N ALA A 82 -11.50 17.23 11.56
CA ALA A 82 -11.47 16.20 12.58
C ALA A 82 -10.02 15.83 12.95
N TRP A 83 -9.12 15.71 11.97
CA TRP A 83 -7.71 15.44 12.20
C TRP A 83 -7.04 16.52 13.03
N ASN A 84 -7.26 17.79 12.70
CA ASN A 84 -6.67 18.92 13.43
C ASN A 84 -7.34 19.15 14.80
N GLY A 85 -8.51 18.59 15.05
CA GLY A 85 -9.23 18.68 16.31
C GLY A 85 -8.81 17.66 17.36
N ILE A 86 -7.90 16.74 17.04
CA ILE A 86 -7.38 15.71 17.94
C ILE A 86 -5.87 15.90 18.15
N ASP A 87 -5.37 15.44 19.31
CA ASP A 87 -3.94 15.49 19.64
C ASP A 87 -3.11 14.47 18.84
N GLU A 88 -1.77 14.65 18.87
CA GLU A 88 -0.84 13.79 18.14
C GLU A 88 -0.91 12.31 18.54
N ALA A 89 -1.19 12.01 19.82
CA ALA A 89 -1.31 10.64 20.30
C ALA A 89 -2.54 9.95 19.69
N LYS A 90 -3.67 10.66 19.63
CA LYS A 90 -4.90 10.17 18.96
C LYS A 90 -4.74 10.08 17.44
N GLN A 91 -4.01 11.02 16.80
CA GLN A 91 -3.69 10.94 15.38
C GLN A 91 -2.90 9.68 15.07
N LYS A 92 -1.86 9.40 15.87
CA LYS A 92 -1.04 8.20 15.72
C LYS A 92 -1.86 6.92 15.92
N GLU A 93 -2.63 6.83 17.03
CA GLU A 93 -3.48 5.65 17.29
C GLU A 93 -4.51 5.44 16.17
N PHE A 94 -5.11 6.52 15.65
CA PHE A 94 -6.04 6.43 14.54
C PHE A 94 -5.36 5.92 13.27
N SER A 95 -4.16 6.42 12.94
CA SER A 95 -3.38 5.95 11.78
C SER A 95 -3.08 4.46 11.87
N GLU A 96 -2.57 3.99 13.01
CA GLU A 96 -2.24 2.57 13.24
C GLU A 96 -3.46 1.66 13.09
N VAL A 97 -4.59 2.04 13.69
CA VAL A 97 -5.84 1.26 13.57
C VAL A 97 -6.39 1.31 12.14
N PHE A 98 -6.30 2.46 11.47
CA PHE A 98 -6.74 2.61 10.08
C PHE A 98 -5.93 1.72 9.13
N GLU A 99 -4.60 1.73 9.28
CA GLU A 99 -3.68 0.88 8.53
C GLU A 99 -4.03 -0.61 8.70
N ASP A 100 -4.17 -1.08 9.95
CA ASP A 100 -4.52 -2.47 10.26
C ASP A 100 -5.86 -2.87 9.63
N LYS A 101 -6.87 -1.99 9.70
CA LYS A 101 -8.19 -2.24 9.10
C LYS A 101 -8.13 -2.31 7.58
N ILE A 102 -7.38 -1.42 6.94
CA ILE A 102 -7.16 -1.45 5.48
C ILE A 102 -6.45 -2.74 5.09
N LYS A 103 -5.31 -3.04 5.72
CA LYS A 103 -4.54 -4.26 5.45
C LYS A 103 -5.42 -5.50 5.60
N LYS A 104 -6.13 -5.64 6.69
CA LYS A 104 -7.04 -6.78 6.93
C LYS A 104 -8.16 -6.85 5.88
N SER A 105 -8.88 -5.74 5.67
CA SER A 105 -10.03 -5.71 4.76
C SER A 105 -9.69 -6.10 3.32
N TYR A 106 -8.50 -5.73 2.85
CA TYR A 106 -8.07 -6.03 1.48
C TYR A 106 -7.29 -7.33 1.37
N SER A 107 -6.50 -7.74 2.38
CA SER A 107 -5.85 -9.05 2.38
C SER A 107 -6.86 -10.20 2.45
N ASP A 108 -7.97 -10.04 3.17
CA ASP A 108 -9.04 -11.04 3.20
C ASP A 108 -9.68 -11.28 1.81
N LYS A 109 -9.65 -10.28 0.92
CA LYS A 109 -10.15 -10.40 -0.45
C LYS A 109 -9.20 -11.15 -1.39
N LEU A 110 -7.92 -11.32 -1.02
CA LEU A 110 -6.96 -12.09 -1.81
C LEU A 110 -7.41 -13.57 -1.97
N GLU A 111 -8.20 -14.08 -1.05
CA GLU A 111 -8.78 -15.44 -1.13
C GLU A 111 -9.73 -15.61 -2.33
N LEU A 112 -10.24 -14.50 -2.89
CA LEU A 112 -11.10 -14.50 -4.08
C LEU A 112 -10.31 -14.59 -5.39
N TYR A 113 -8.98 -14.61 -5.31
CA TYR A 113 -8.13 -14.71 -6.48
C TYR A 113 -8.38 -16.03 -7.25
N ASN A 114 -8.65 -15.92 -8.54
CA ASN A 114 -8.94 -17.04 -9.44
C ASN A 114 -8.30 -16.80 -10.82
N ASP A 115 -6.97 -16.83 -10.85
CA ASP A 115 -6.15 -16.69 -12.07
C ASP A 115 -6.32 -15.37 -12.84
N GLN A 116 -6.77 -14.30 -12.17
CA GLN A 116 -6.81 -12.98 -12.78
C GLN A 116 -5.40 -12.52 -13.16
N LYS A 117 -5.33 -11.67 -14.18
CA LYS A 117 -4.12 -10.97 -14.62
C LYS A 117 -4.28 -9.48 -14.37
N VAL A 118 -3.18 -8.79 -14.15
CA VAL A 118 -3.17 -7.33 -14.07
C VAL A 118 -2.37 -6.79 -15.25
N LYS A 119 -2.96 -5.84 -15.98
CA LYS A 119 -2.31 -5.12 -17.07
C LYS A 119 -2.11 -3.68 -16.67
N ILE A 120 -0.87 -3.20 -16.69
CA ILE A 120 -0.57 -1.79 -16.55
C ILE A 120 -0.88 -1.09 -17.88
N LEU A 121 -1.67 -0.03 -17.82
CA LEU A 121 -2.07 0.77 -18.97
C LEU A 121 -1.18 2.00 -19.10
N THR A 122 -1.43 3.02 -18.31
CA THR A 122 -0.75 4.32 -18.39
C THR A 122 -0.36 4.84 -17.00
N LEU A 123 0.70 5.64 -16.96
CA LEU A 123 1.05 6.50 -15.82
C LEU A 123 0.84 7.94 -16.27
N GLU A 124 -0.13 8.62 -15.70
CA GLU A 124 -0.55 9.96 -16.12
C GLU A 124 -0.37 10.97 -14.98
N PRO A 125 0.08 12.20 -15.28
CA PRO A 125 0.08 13.26 -14.30
C PRO A 125 -1.38 13.67 -13.99
N TYR A 126 -1.72 13.69 -12.70
CA TYR A 126 -2.97 14.27 -12.24
C TYR A 126 -2.81 15.79 -12.00
N ASN A 127 -1.63 16.16 -11.48
CA ASN A 127 -1.13 17.53 -11.37
C ASN A 127 0.40 17.49 -11.14
N ASN A 128 1.03 18.62 -10.77
CA ASN A 128 2.50 18.68 -10.60
C ASN A 128 3.06 17.78 -9.49
N THR A 129 2.23 17.42 -8.50
CA THR A 129 2.64 16.64 -7.32
C THR A 129 1.89 15.32 -7.18
N ARG A 130 1.08 14.94 -8.18
CA ARG A 130 0.28 13.71 -8.16
C ARG A 130 0.30 13.01 -9.50
N LEU A 131 0.36 11.68 -9.45
CA LEU A 131 0.28 10.78 -10.60
C LEU A 131 -0.80 9.74 -10.38
N GLN A 132 -1.35 9.23 -11.47
CA GLN A 132 -2.24 8.08 -11.44
C GLN A 132 -1.70 6.98 -12.34
N LEU A 133 -1.44 5.81 -11.76
CA LEU A 133 -1.15 4.59 -12.51
C LEU A 133 -2.47 3.87 -12.77
N LYS A 134 -2.86 3.81 -14.05
CA LYS A 134 -4.05 3.09 -14.48
C LYS A 134 -3.71 1.65 -14.78
N THR A 135 -4.48 0.73 -14.22
CA THR A 135 -4.34 -0.71 -14.46
C THR A 135 -5.71 -1.34 -14.71
N GLU A 136 -5.69 -2.52 -15.28
CA GLU A 136 -6.87 -3.33 -15.54
C GLU A 136 -6.67 -4.73 -14.98
N LEU A 137 -7.55 -5.15 -14.07
CA LEU A 137 -7.67 -6.51 -13.61
C LEU A 137 -8.50 -7.30 -14.62
N ILE A 138 -7.91 -8.31 -15.25
CA ILE A 138 -8.53 -9.13 -16.29
C ILE A 138 -8.90 -10.47 -15.67
N GLY A 139 -10.17 -10.76 -15.61
CA GLY A 139 -10.71 -11.99 -15.04
C GLY A 139 -11.72 -12.69 -15.96
N LYS A 140 -12.15 -13.88 -15.57
CA LYS A 140 -13.15 -14.66 -16.31
C LYS A 140 -14.54 -14.00 -16.36
N GLU A 141 -14.86 -13.22 -15.32
CA GLU A 141 -16.15 -12.56 -15.15
C GLU A 141 -16.17 -11.12 -15.70
N GLY A 142 -15.04 -10.64 -16.23
CA GLY A 142 -14.91 -9.31 -16.80
C GLY A 142 -13.60 -8.63 -16.43
N ASN A 143 -13.46 -7.40 -16.92
CA ASN A 143 -12.31 -6.56 -16.67
C ASN A 143 -12.73 -5.41 -15.74
N TYR A 144 -11.86 -5.10 -14.78
CA TYR A 144 -12.11 -4.07 -13.76
C TYR A 144 -10.94 -3.10 -13.68
N SER A 145 -11.22 -1.81 -13.66
CA SER A 145 -10.17 -0.80 -13.45
C SER A 145 -9.70 -0.79 -11.99
N ILE A 146 -8.39 -0.74 -11.81
CA ILE A 146 -7.74 -0.47 -10.53
C ILE A 146 -6.73 0.63 -10.78
N ASN A 147 -6.96 1.82 -10.21
CA ASN A 147 -6.07 2.94 -10.40
C ASN A 147 -5.37 3.28 -9.08
N TYR A 148 -4.05 3.44 -9.12
CA TYR A 148 -3.24 3.79 -7.97
C TYR A 148 -2.91 5.27 -8.04
N ASN A 149 -3.30 6.02 -7.01
CA ASN A 149 -3.08 7.46 -6.91
C ASN A 149 -1.83 7.72 -6.06
N PHE A 150 -0.81 8.31 -6.69
CA PHE A 150 0.47 8.63 -6.06
C PHE A 150 0.58 10.11 -5.76
N TYR A 151 1.35 10.43 -4.71
CA TYR A 151 1.82 11.77 -4.41
C TYR A 151 3.32 11.76 -4.13
N GLU A 152 3.94 12.91 -4.36
CA GLU A 152 5.37 13.12 -4.11
C GLU A 152 5.60 13.67 -2.70
N LYS A 153 6.58 13.07 -2.00
CA LYS A 153 7.04 13.48 -0.68
C LYS A 153 8.56 13.35 -0.63
N ASN A 154 9.25 14.49 -0.56
CA ASN A 154 10.72 14.55 -0.48
C ASN A 154 11.46 13.85 -1.65
N GLY A 155 10.93 13.93 -2.86
CA GLY A 155 11.50 13.29 -4.06
C GLY A 155 11.11 11.82 -4.24
N GLU A 156 10.28 11.30 -3.39
CA GLU A 156 9.81 9.92 -3.38
C GLU A 156 8.29 9.86 -3.58
N TRP A 157 7.79 8.79 -4.20
CA TRP A 157 6.38 8.66 -4.56
C TRP A 157 5.71 7.54 -3.77
N PHE A 158 4.56 7.84 -3.16
CA PHE A 158 3.79 6.92 -2.35
C PHE A 158 2.34 6.87 -2.82
N ILE A 159 1.71 5.71 -2.70
CA ILE A 159 0.28 5.55 -2.91
C ILE A 159 -0.45 6.13 -1.69
N TYR A 160 -1.38 7.07 -1.95
CA TYR A 160 -2.26 7.64 -0.93
C TYR A 160 -3.73 7.28 -1.13
N ASP A 161 -4.09 6.64 -2.24
CA ASP A 161 -5.44 6.17 -2.52
C ASP A 161 -5.44 5.14 -3.64
N ILE A 162 -6.41 4.24 -3.62
CA ILE A 162 -6.72 3.32 -4.72
C ILE A 162 -8.17 3.57 -5.15
N ASP A 163 -8.37 3.69 -6.46
CA ASP A 163 -9.67 3.72 -7.09
C ASP A 163 -9.99 2.33 -7.65
N LEU A 164 -11.06 1.74 -7.17
CA LEU A 164 -11.58 0.46 -7.63
C LEU A 164 -12.88 0.70 -8.43
N VAL A 165 -12.81 0.52 -9.74
CA VAL A 165 -13.97 0.68 -10.65
C VAL A 165 -14.63 2.05 -10.50
N GLY A 166 -13.82 3.13 -10.38
CA GLY A 166 -14.30 4.51 -10.23
C GLY A 166 -14.66 4.89 -8.79
N VAL A 167 -14.42 4.03 -7.80
CA VAL A 167 -14.71 4.30 -6.39
C VAL A 167 -13.41 4.37 -5.60
N SER A 168 -13.08 5.56 -5.10
CA SER A 168 -11.94 5.79 -4.21
C SER A 168 -12.17 5.15 -2.84
N ILE A 169 -11.19 4.36 -2.39
CA ILE A 169 -11.21 3.74 -1.06
C ILE A 169 -11.22 4.84 0.01
N ILE A 170 -10.32 5.81 -0.11
CA ILE A 170 -10.15 6.85 0.91
C ILE A 170 -11.35 7.79 0.96
N GLN A 171 -11.96 8.14 -0.18
CA GLN A 171 -13.18 8.94 -0.18
C GLN A 171 -14.37 8.19 0.41
N THR A 172 -14.44 6.87 0.26
CA THR A 172 -15.46 6.05 0.89
C THR A 172 -15.36 6.12 2.42
N TYR A 173 -14.16 5.94 2.98
CA TYR A 173 -13.94 6.10 4.42
C TYR A 173 -14.20 7.55 4.88
N ARG A 174 -13.79 8.55 4.10
CA ARG A 174 -14.03 9.95 4.40
C ARG A 174 -15.53 10.25 4.54
N GLN A 175 -16.34 9.76 3.62
CA GLN A 175 -17.80 9.93 3.67
C GLN A 175 -18.40 9.22 4.90
N GLN A 176 -17.93 8.01 5.20
CA GLN A 176 -18.36 7.25 6.37
C GLN A 176 -18.03 7.99 7.68
N PHE A 177 -16.78 8.44 7.85
CA PHE A 177 -16.38 9.16 9.07
C PHE A 177 -17.07 10.52 9.17
N ALA A 178 -17.17 11.28 8.08
CA ALA A 178 -17.89 12.54 8.06
C ALA A 178 -19.37 12.37 8.42
N GLY A 179 -20.01 11.27 8.00
CA GLY A 179 -21.37 10.93 8.40
C GLY A 179 -21.50 10.66 9.90
N LEU A 180 -20.61 9.85 10.46
CA LEU A 180 -20.60 9.52 11.87
C LEU A 180 -20.30 10.74 12.76
N LEU A 181 -19.36 11.59 12.36
CA LEU A 181 -18.94 12.77 13.11
C LEU A 181 -19.98 13.90 13.14
N LYS A 182 -21.08 13.80 12.37
CA LYS A 182 -22.22 14.72 12.49
C LYS A 182 -23.03 14.48 13.77
N GLU A 183 -23.01 13.24 14.26
CA GLU A 183 -23.85 12.80 15.38
C GLU A 183 -23.04 12.33 16.59
N LYS A 184 -21.75 12.06 16.42
CA LYS A 184 -20.86 11.46 17.41
C LYS A 184 -19.59 12.28 17.59
N SER A 185 -19.03 12.22 18.80
CA SER A 185 -17.66 12.68 19.05
C SER A 185 -16.64 11.80 18.30
N PHE A 186 -15.39 12.30 18.15
CA PHE A 186 -14.31 11.50 17.62
C PHE A 186 -14.11 10.19 18.38
N ASP A 187 -14.13 10.22 19.71
CA ASP A 187 -13.86 9.06 20.55
C ASP A 187 -14.95 7.97 20.36
N GLU A 188 -16.21 8.36 20.22
CA GLU A 188 -17.32 7.44 19.95
C GLU A 188 -17.25 6.83 18.54
N MET A 189 -16.98 7.66 17.53
CA MET A 189 -16.76 7.21 16.16
C MET A 189 -15.57 6.26 16.08
N PHE A 190 -14.44 6.61 16.70
CA PHE A 190 -13.23 5.81 16.69
C PHE A 190 -13.40 4.47 17.42
N LYS A 191 -14.11 4.46 18.55
CA LYS A 191 -14.48 3.21 19.25
C LYS A 191 -15.33 2.32 18.35
N GLN A 192 -16.29 2.87 17.64
CA GLN A 192 -17.12 2.12 16.69
C GLN A 192 -16.26 1.55 15.56
N PHE A 193 -15.35 2.34 14.99
CA PHE A 193 -14.43 1.91 13.93
C PHE A 193 -13.50 0.79 14.38
N LYS A 194 -12.94 0.87 15.60
CA LYS A 194 -12.09 -0.21 16.15
C LYS A 194 -12.83 -1.54 16.26
N ASN A 195 -14.14 -1.54 16.50
CA ASN A 195 -14.94 -2.75 16.75
C ASN A 195 -15.58 -3.35 15.47
N GLN A 196 -15.45 -2.69 14.30
CA GLN A 196 -15.87 -3.24 13.01
C GLN A 196 -14.85 -4.24 12.49
#